data_bebdd508888e92577fffd025ef6f0f82
#
_entry.id   bebdd508888e92577fffd025ef6f0f82
#
_cell.length_a   1.000
_cell.length_b   1.000
_cell.length_c   1.000
_cell.angle_alpha   90.00
_cell.angle_beta   90.00
_cell.angle_gamma   90.00
#
_symmetry.space_group_name_H-M   'P 1'
#
loop_
_entity.id
_entity.type
_entity.pdbx_description
1 polymer ?
#
loop_
_entity_poly.entity_id
_entity_poly.type
_entity_poly.pdbx_seq_one_letter_code
_entity_poly.pdbx_strand_id
1 'polypeptide(L)'
;MTFALHHVHLKTPDPEATAKFYVDNFGATVKARPPGRGVNLDLHGLQLNITNINADQNHEQHFGIEHIAVQTDDFDGTMAALRASGVTILEELSPGPGRQIAFVQCPDGAQMEVIKKV
;
A
#
# COMPACT_ATOMS: atom_id res chain seq x y z
N MET A 1 16.08 12.96 -3.41
CA MET A 1 14.98 11.98 -3.42
C MET A 1 15.15 11.08 -2.20
N THR A 2 14.22 11.11 -1.28
CA THR A 2 14.25 10.27 -0.07
C THR A 2 13.00 9.42 0.00
N PHE A 3 13.17 8.21 0.56
CA PHE A 3 12.09 7.26 0.75
C PHE A 3 11.87 6.98 2.23
N ALA A 4 10.61 6.69 2.58
CA ALA A 4 10.25 6.19 3.90
C ALA A 4 9.26 5.04 3.75
N LEU A 5 9.35 4.04 4.61
CA LEU A 5 8.34 2.98 4.66
C LEU A 5 7.03 3.59 5.13
N HIS A 6 5.95 3.35 4.40
CA HIS A 6 4.63 3.84 4.75
C HIS A 6 3.78 2.74 5.42
N HIS A 7 3.60 1.62 4.74
CA HIS A 7 2.84 0.50 5.30
C HIS A 7 3.07 -0.78 4.51
N VAL A 8 2.65 -1.88 5.09
CA VAL A 8 2.43 -3.15 4.39
C VAL A 8 0.92 -3.29 4.18
N HIS A 9 0.50 -3.67 2.99
CA HIS A 9 -0.91 -3.78 2.64
C HIS A 9 -1.32 -5.24 2.50
N LEU A 10 -2.34 -5.62 3.26
CA LEU A 10 -2.92 -6.93 3.25
C LEU A 10 -4.37 -6.83 2.75
N LYS A 11 -4.72 -7.62 1.74
CA LYS A 11 -6.09 -7.68 1.22
C LYS A 11 -6.78 -8.96 1.66
N THR A 12 -8.06 -8.82 2.01
CA THR A 12 -8.85 -9.89 2.60
C THR A 12 -10.34 -9.65 2.31
N PRO A 13 -11.14 -10.73 2.18
CA PRO A 13 -12.59 -10.58 2.02
C PRO A 13 -13.29 -9.98 3.25
N ASP A 14 -12.69 -10.14 4.44
CA ASP A 14 -13.26 -9.63 5.68
C ASP A 14 -12.18 -8.91 6.50
N PRO A 15 -11.99 -7.60 6.27
CA PRO A 15 -10.96 -6.83 6.96
C PRO A 15 -11.08 -6.83 8.48
N GLU A 16 -12.30 -6.76 9.02
CA GLU A 16 -12.49 -6.74 10.48
C GLU A 16 -12.11 -8.08 11.12
N ALA A 17 -12.48 -9.19 10.50
CA ALA A 17 -12.11 -10.53 11.02
C ALA A 17 -10.60 -10.72 10.95
N THR A 18 -9.96 -10.29 9.88
CA THR A 18 -8.51 -10.38 9.72
C THR A 18 -7.80 -9.49 10.73
N ALA A 19 -8.26 -8.26 10.92
CA ALA A 19 -7.70 -7.37 11.94
C ALA A 19 -7.79 -7.97 13.34
N LYS A 20 -8.94 -8.55 13.67
CA LYS A 20 -9.15 -9.22 14.97
C LYS A 20 -8.15 -10.36 15.18
N PHE A 21 -7.85 -11.12 14.14
CA PHE A 21 -6.84 -12.18 14.23
C PHE A 21 -5.48 -11.64 14.66
N TYR A 22 -5.01 -10.55 14.07
CA TYR A 22 -3.72 -9.95 14.42
C TYR A 22 -3.72 -9.32 15.80
N VAL A 23 -4.83 -8.70 16.19
CA VAL A 23 -4.98 -8.12 17.54
C VAL A 23 -4.97 -9.22 18.61
N ASP A 24 -5.79 -10.25 18.43
CA ASP A 24 -5.97 -11.29 19.44
C ASP A 24 -4.74 -12.20 19.57
N ASN A 25 -4.05 -12.49 18.48
CA ASN A 25 -2.98 -13.49 18.49
C ASN A 25 -1.58 -12.89 18.52
N PHE A 26 -1.39 -11.68 17.98
CA PHE A 26 -0.05 -11.09 17.86
C PHE A 26 0.09 -9.72 18.49
N GLY A 27 -0.91 -9.27 19.22
CA GLY A 27 -0.82 -8.04 20.00
C GLY A 27 -0.83 -6.76 19.18
N ALA A 28 -1.34 -6.80 17.95
CA ALA A 28 -1.55 -5.58 17.17
C ALA A 28 -2.59 -4.68 17.83
N THR A 29 -2.49 -3.38 17.58
CA THR A 29 -3.48 -2.41 18.04
C THR A 29 -4.11 -1.71 16.84
N VAL A 30 -5.38 -1.32 16.98
CA VAL A 30 -6.07 -0.59 15.91
C VAL A 30 -5.56 0.84 15.90
N LYS A 31 -5.03 1.27 14.76
CA LYS A 31 -4.54 2.63 14.56
C LYS A 31 -5.62 3.54 14.01
N ALA A 32 -6.39 3.07 13.05
CA ALA A 32 -7.46 3.83 12.41
C ALA A 32 -8.43 2.90 11.68
N ARG A 33 -9.65 3.40 11.47
CA ARG A 33 -10.63 2.79 10.56
C ARG A 33 -11.07 3.84 9.55
N PRO A 34 -10.28 4.06 8.47
CA PRO A 34 -10.65 5.04 7.44
C PRO A 34 -12.00 4.66 6.83
N PRO A 35 -12.93 5.62 6.63
CA PRO A 35 -14.24 5.31 6.06
C PRO A 35 -14.13 4.59 4.71
N GLY A 36 -14.76 3.40 4.61
CA GLY A 36 -14.76 2.59 3.39
C GLY A 36 -13.42 1.95 3.03
N ARG A 37 -12.40 2.01 3.91
CA ARG A 37 -11.05 1.55 3.62
C ARG A 37 -10.52 0.54 4.64
N GLY A 38 -11.38 -0.25 5.24
CA GLY A 38 -10.97 -1.32 6.13
C GLY A 38 -10.37 -0.85 7.45
N VAL A 39 -9.26 -1.45 7.85
CA VAL A 39 -8.66 -1.23 9.17
C VAL A 39 -7.16 -1.05 9.01
N ASN A 40 -6.62 -0.02 9.66
CA ASN A 40 -5.18 0.16 9.79
C ASN A 40 -4.75 -0.26 11.19
N LEU A 41 -3.79 -1.18 11.27
CA LEU A 41 -3.23 -1.66 12.53
C LEU A 41 -1.82 -1.12 12.72
N ASP A 42 -1.42 -1.03 13.99
CA ASP A 42 -0.03 -0.95 14.38
C ASP A 42 0.39 -2.34 14.85
N LEU A 43 1.27 -2.98 14.10
CA LEU A 43 1.85 -4.27 14.43
C LEU A 43 3.30 -4.03 14.91
N HIS A 44 3.42 -3.70 16.20
CA HIS A 44 4.72 -3.48 16.85
C HIS A 44 5.62 -2.47 16.11
N GLY A 45 5.03 -1.35 15.66
CA GLY A 45 5.73 -0.30 14.94
C GLY A 45 5.54 -0.34 13.41
N LEU A 46 5.05 -1.46 12.85
CA LEU A 46 4.71 -1.57 11.44
C LEU A 46 3.25 -1.22 11.22
N GLN A 47 2.97 -0.28 10.33
CA GLN A 47 1.59 -0.03 9.91
C GLN A 47 1.16 -1.11 8.93
N LEU A 48 0.10 -1.83 9.28
CA LEU A 48 -0.50 -2.86 8.46
C LEU A 48 -1.89 -2.39 8.05
N ASN A 49 -2.05 -2.07 6.77
CA ASN A 49 -3.33 -1.67 6.21
C ASN A 49 -4.08 -2.91 5.71
N ILE A 50 -5.32 -3.08 6.15
CA ILE A 50 -6.13 -4.25 5.81
C ILE A 50 -7.39 -3.77 5.12
N THR A 51 -7.55 -4.15 3.84
CA THR A 51 -8.71 -3.79 3.02
C THR A 51 -9.20 -4.98 2.21
N ASN A 52 -10.39 -4.84 1.62
CA ASN A 52 -10.79 -5.73 0.54
C ASN A 52 -10.21 -5.22 -0.79
N ILE A 53 -10.48 -5.93 -1.87
CA ILE A 53 -10.09 -5.52 -3.22
C ILE A 53 -10.75 -4.19 -3.55
N ASN A 54 -9.96 -3.28 -4.14
CA ASN A 54 -10.42 -1.94 -4.49
C ASN A 54 -10.87 -1.92 -5.95
N ALA A 55 -12.15 -1.65 -6.18
CA ALA A 55 -12.73 -1.61 -7.53
C ALA A 55 -12.17 -0.47 -8.40
N ASP A 56 -11.58 0.56 -7.79
CA ASP A 56 -11.00 1.70 -8.50
C ASP A 56 -9.57 1.44 -9.00
N GLN A 57 -9.00 0.28 -8.68
CA GLN A 57 -7.67 -0.13 -9.13
C GLN A 57 -7.79 -1.17 -10.23
N ASN A 58 -7.04 -0.97 -11.32
CA ASN A 58 -7.14 -1.79 -12.53
C ASN A 58 -5.97 -2.77 -12.70
N HIS A 59 -4.93 -2.70 -11.86
CA HIS A 59 -3.85 -3.67 -11.85
C HIS A 59 -4.28 -4.93 -11.08
N GLU A 60 -3.52 -6.01 -11.22
CA GLU A 60 -3.81 -7.25 -10.52
C GLU A 60 -3.80 -7.06 -9.01
N GLN A 61 -4.83 -7.57 -8.36
CA GLN A 61 -4.97 -7.57 -6.92
C GLN A 61 -5.20 -9.00 -6.44
N HIS A 62 -4.62 -9.35 -5.30
CA HIS A 62 -4.80 -10.68 -4.72
C HIS A 62 -4.94 -10.59 -3.20
N PHE A 63 -5.56 -11.58 -2.59
CA PHE A 63 -5.66 -11.66 -1.13
C PHE A 63 -4.32 -12.08 -0.50
N GLY A 64 -4.14 -11.75 0.76
CA GLY A 64 -2.90 -11.91 1.49
C GLY A 64 -2.08 -10.62 1.48
N ILE A 65 -0.78 -10.72 1.73
CA ILE A 65 0.11 -9.56 1.63
C ILE A 65 0.26 -9.23 0.15
N GLU A 66 -0.31 -8.09 -0.26
CA GLU A 66 -0.34 -7.72 -1.67
C GLU A 66 0.84 -6.83 -2.04
N HIS A 67 1.13 -5.82 -1.24
CA HIS A 67 2.21 -4.88 -1.55
C HIS A 67 2.81 -4.25 -0.31
N ILE A 68 4.01 -3.70 -0.50
CA ILE A 68 4.66 -2.79 0.44
C ILE A 68 4.52 -1.40 -0.13
N ALA A 69 4.24 -0.41 0.70
CA ALA A 69 4.13 0.98 0.28
C ALA A 69 5.27 1.80 0.85
N VAL A 70 5.90 2.59 -0.01
CA VAL A 70 6.89 3.60 0.37
C VAL A 70 6.41 4.97 -0.07
N GLN A 71 6.74 6.00 0.68
CA GLN A 71 6.51 7.36 0.24
C GLN A 71 7.82 7.99 -0.23
N THR A 72 7.71 8.92 -1.16
CA THR A 72 8.84 9.68 -1.68
C THR A 72 8.56 11.19 -1.59
N ASP A 73 9.58 11.97 -1.32
CA ASP A 73 9.50 13.43 -1.35
C ASP A 73 9.68 14.02 -2.75
N ASP A 74 9.97 13.15 -3.74
CA ASP A 74 10.11 13.54 -5.14
C ASP A 74 9.45 12.48 -6.03
N PHE A 75 8.13 12.57 -6.15
CA PHE A 75 7.36 11.57 -6.91
C PHE A 75 7.74 11.56 -8.39
N ASP A 76 7.81 12.74 -9.00
CA ASP A 76 8.10 12.83 -10.43
C ASP A 76 9.51 12.31 -10.76
N GLY A 77 10.50 12.67 -9.94
CA GLY A 77 11.86 12.18 -10.08
C GLY A 77 11.97 10.68 -9.85
N THR A 78 11.23 10.15 -8.88
CA THR A 78 11.16 8.72 -8.62
C THR A 78 10.59 7.97 -9.82
N MET A 79 9.46 8.44 -10.36
CA MET A 79 8.83 7.79 -11.52
C MET A 79 9.72 7.84 -12.75
N ALA A 80 10.40 8.97 -12.97
CA ALA A 80 11.36 9.09 -14.09
C ALA A 80 12.52 8.10 -13.95
N ALA A 81 13.07 7.96 -12.76
CA ALA A 81 14.15 7.03 -12.48
C ALA A 81 13.72 5.56 -12.66
N LEU A 82 12.53 5.21 -12.22
CA LEU A 82 11.97 3.86 -12.39
C LEU A 82 11.81 3.53 -13.88
N ARG A 83 11.23 4.44 -14.65
CA ARG A 83 11.08 4.25 -16.10
C ARG A 83 12.44 4.12 -16.80
N ALA A 84 13.40 4.96 -16.44
CA ALA A 84 14.75 4.91 -17.01
C ALA A 84 15.46 3.58 -16.70
N SER A 85 15.15 2.96 -15.55
CA SER A 85 15.71 1.66 -15.16
C SER A 85 14.96 0.47 -15.76
N GLY A 86 13.91 0.70 -16.56
CA GLY A 86 13.12 -0.37 -17.18
C GLY A 86 12.12 -1.04 -16.26
N VAL A 87 11.79 -0.42 -15.15
CA VAL A 87 10.79 -0.97 -14.21
C VAL A 87 9.39 -0.87 -14.83
N THR A 88 8.63 -1.94 -14.74
CA THR A 88 7.24 -1.96 -15.22
C THR A 88 6.33 -1.21 -14.24
N ILE A 89 5.70 -0.16 -14.74
CA ILE A 89 4.67 0.59 -14.01
C ILE A 89 3.33 -0.09 -14.27
N LEU A 90 2.71 -0.61 -13.21
CA LEU A 90 1.43 -1.33 -13.33
C LEU A 90 0.25 -0.37 -13.44
N GLU A 91 0.27 0.70 -12.65
CA GLU A 91 -0.81 1.67 -12.63
C GLU A 91 -0.35 2.96 -11.96
N GLU A 92 -0.85 4.10 -12.44
CA GLU A 92 -0.70 5.41 -11.78
C GLU A 92 -2.08 5.97 -11.49
N LEU A 93 -2.27 6.50 -10.27
CA LEU A 93 -3.54 7.01 -9.80
C LEU A 93 -3.36 8.37 -9.12
N SER A 94 -4.40 9.20 -9.22
CA SER A 94 -4.50 10.48 -8.49
C SER A 94 -5.78 10.45 -7.65
N PRO A 95 -5.74 9.84 -6.45
CA PRO A 95 -6.95 9.60 -5.67
C PRO A 95 -7.58 10.85 -5.06
N GLY A 96 -6.96 12.01 -5.22
CA GLY A 96 -7.48 13.29 -4.75
C GLY A 96 -6.54 14.43 -5.10
N PRO A 97 -6.94 15.69 -4.85
CA PRO A 97 -6.10 16.84 -5.16
C PRO A 97 -4.73 16.76 -4.49
N GLY A 98 -3.66 16.93 -5.28
CA GLY A 98 -2.29 16.88 -4.80
C GLY A 98 -1.80 15.51 -4.40
N ARG A 99 -2.60 14.46 -4.57
CA ARG A 99 -2.24 13.08 -4.24
C ARG A 99 -1.89 12.30 -5.49
N GLN A 100 -0.78 11.59 -5.45
CA GLN A 100 -0.35 10.71 -6.53
C GLN A 100 0.21 9.43 -5.93
N ILE A 101 -0.18 8.32 -6.53
CA ILE A 101 0.36 7.00 -6.21
C ILE A 101 0.67 6.24 -7.49
N ALA A 102 1.59 5.28 -7.41
CA ALA A 102 1.88 4.36 -8.50
C ALA A 102 2.10 2.97 -7.94
N PHE A 103 1.68 1.96 -8.68
CA PHE A 103 2.01 0.57 -8.39
C PHE A 103 3.04 0.10 -9.41
N VAL A 104 4.12 -0.49 -8.93
CA VAL A 104 5.20 -0.96 -9.79
C VAL A 104 5.48 -2.43 -9.52
N GLN A 105 5.93 -3.13 -10.56
CA GLN A 105 6.29 -4.53 -10.47
C GLN A 105 7.72 -4.68 -9.97
N CYS A 106 7.87 -5.43 -8.88
CA CYS A 106 9.17 -5.83 -8.35
C CYS A 106 9.53 -7.23 -8.84
N PRO A 107 10.77 -7.70 -8.60
CA PRO A 107 11.14 -9.06 -8.97
C PRO A 107 10.19 -10.11 -8.37
N ASP A 108 9.96 -11.18 -9.13
CA ASP A 108 9.14 -12.34 -8.74
C ASP A 108 7.67 -12.02 -8.48
N GLY A 109 7.16 -10.95 -9.08
CA GLY A 109 5.74 -10.59 -9.03
C GLY A 109 5.32 -9.80 -7.79
N ALA A 110 6.24 -9.46 -6.89
CA ALA A 110 5.92 -8.57 -5.79
C ALA A 110 5.55 -7.18 -6.31
N GLN A 111 4.71 -6.46 -5.57
CA GLN A 111 4.30 -5.11 -5.94
C GLN A 111 4.78 -4.11 -4.90
N MET A 112 5.14 -2.93 -5.38
CA MET A 112 5.45 -1.78 -4.53
C MET A 112 4.49 -0.65 -4.86
N GLU A 113 3.88 -0.06 -3.85
CA GLU A 113 3.15 1.19 -4.01
C GLU A 113 4.09 2.35 -3.70
N VAL A 114 4.19 3.29 -4.63
CA VAL A 114 4.95 4.53 -4.45
C VAL A 114 3.96 5.64 -4.19
N ILE A 115 4.10 6.32 -3.05
CA ILE A 115 3.17 7.35 -2.60
C ILE A 115 3.89 8.68 -2.60
N LYS A 116 3.28 9.70 -3.20
CA LYS A 116 3.78 11.07 -3.09
C LYS A 116 3.57 11.56 -1.66
N LYS A 117 4.65 12.01 -1.03
CA LYS A 117 4.58 12.63 0.28
C LYS A 117 3.78 13.94 0.19
N VAL A 118 2.83 14.08 1.08
CA VAL A 118 1.99 15.30 1.14
C VAL A 118 2.55 16.26 2.16
#